data_1e2a1a03301380e3fbbc9c2240ca6dbd
#
_entry.id   1e2a1a03301380e3fbbc9c2240ca6dbd
#
_cell.length_a   1.000
_cell.length_b   1.000
_cell.length_c   1.000
_cell.angle_alpha   90.00
_cell.angle_beta   90.00
_cell.angle_gamma   90.00
#
_symmetry.space_group_name_H-M   'P 1'
#
loop_
_entity.id
_entity.type
_entity.pdbx_description
1 polymer ?
#
loop_
_entity_poly.entity_id
_entity_poly.type
_entity_poly.pdbx_seq_one_letter_code
_entity_poly.pdbx_strand_id
1 'polypeptide(L)'
;MRRITAAYLDLQKDLHARFDYGRGVDAEECAEIVRTLGVQSVLDYGCGQGHLARLLPEFETEEYDPCIEGKDGDPARADVVVCADVLEHIEPDLLGNVLLHIYALARRHVLLVIATGPSKKVMADGRQAHLIVESAEWWKGKLAGLFEIECCEDRSDQGHGVLMLCKPRRFEIRPLVPIVRVRSTAAVTDAERNANMIANSTRIEKRLRCCA
;
A
#
# COMPACT_ATOMS: atom_id res chain seq x y z
N MET A 1 -13.04 -0.90 -1.87
CA MET A 1 -12.58 0.14 -0.91
C MET A 1 -12.31 1.42 -1.69
N ARG A 2 -12.76 2.59 -1.19
CA ARG A 2 -12.59 3.87 -1.90
C ARG A 2 -11.13 4.32 -1.86
N ARG A 3 -10.53 4.67 -3.00
CA ARG A 3 -9.12 5.09 -3.15
C ARG A 3 -8.97 6.55 -3.57
N ILE A 4 -10.02 7.15 -4.11
CA ILE A 4 -10.10 8.54 -4.56
C ILE A 4 -11.54 9.03 -4.41
N THR A 5 -11.76 10.31 -4.07
CA THR A 5 -13.10 10.89 -4.11
C THR A 5 -13.47 11.33 -5.53
N ALA A 6 -14.76 11.38 -5.87
CA ALA A 6 -15.20 11.81 -7.20
C ALA A 6 -14.74 13.24 -7.52
N ALA A 7 -14.87 14.15 -6.54
CA ALA A 7 -14.44 15.55 -6.73
C ALA A 7 -12.91 15.67 -6.95
N TYR A 8 -12.12 14.86 -6.28
CA TYR A 8 -10.66 14.86 -6.45
C TYR A 8 -10.24 14.19 -7.77
N LEU A 9 -10.95 13.14 -8.18
CA LEU A 9 -10.77 12.51 -9.49
C LEU A 9 -10.91 13.52 -10.63
N ASP A 10 -11.93 14.37 -10.58
CA ASP A 10 -12.15 15.41 -11.60
C ASP A 10 -11.00 16.43 -11.63
N LEU A 11 -10.48 16.83 -10.46
CA LEU A 11 -9.31 17.70 -10.34
C LEU A 11 -8.04 17.08 -10.91
N GLN A 12 -7.82 15.79 -10.68
CA GLN A 12 -6.67 15.07 -11.21
C GLN A 12 -6.77 14.88 -12.72
N LYS A 13 -7.94 14.55 -13.26
CA LYS A 13 -8.19 14.49 -14.71
C LYS A 13 -7.91 15.82 -15.39
N ASP A 14 -8.32 16.94 -14.77
CA ASP A 14 -8.02 18.28 -15.27
C ASP A 14 -6.51 18.60 -15.26
N LEU A 15 -5.78 18.16 -14.21
CA LEU A 15 -4.31 18.26 -14.15
C LEU A 15 -3.65 17.49 -15.29
N HIS A 16 -4.05 16.24 -15.53
CA HIS A 16 -3.54 15.41 -16.61
C HIS A 16 -3.81 16.02 -18.00
N ALA A 17 -4.94 16.70 -18.16
CA ALA A 17 -5.30 17.34 -19.42
C ALA A 17 -4.53 18.66 -19.70
N ARG A 18 -4.17 19.39 -18.65
CA ARG A 18 -3.54 20.73 -18.77
C ARG A 18 -2.03 20.71 -18.78
N PHE A 19 -1.42 19.72 -18.16
CA PHE A 19 0.02 19.65 -17.98
C PHE A 19 0.57 18.36 -18.58
N ASP A 20 1.85 18.42 -18.92
CA ASP A 20 2.65 17.26 -19.19
C ASP A 20 2.93 16.49 -17.87
N TYR A 21 1.85 15.94 -17.32
CA TYR A 21 1.77 15.32 -16.00
C TYR A 21 1.86 13.81 -16.13
N GLY A 22 2.45 13.13 -15.13
CA GLY A 22 2.57 11.67 -15.17
C GLY A 22 3.62 11.15 -16.17
N ARG A 23 4.68 11.93 -16.44
CA ARG A 23 5.81 11.48 -17.29
C ARG A 23 6.70 10.44 -16.63
N GLY A 24 6.60 10.26 -15.30
CA GLY A 24 7.45 9.33 -14.56
C GLY A 24 8.91 9.74 -14.59
N VAL A 25 9.27 10.80 -13.85
CA VAL A 25 10.64 11.35 -13.80
C VAL A 25 11.65 10.30 -13.35
N ASP A 26 11.24 9.40 -12.45
CA ASP A 26 12.11 8.34 -11.89
C ASP A 26 11.89 6.97 -12.58
N ALA A 27 11.25 6.94 -13.76
CA ALA A 27 10.90 5.69 -14.42
C ALA A 27 12.13 4.90 -14.87
N GLU A 28 13.19 5.56 -15.35
CA GLU A 28 14.44 4.92 -15.74
C GLU A 28 15.10 4.22 -14.54
N GLU A 29 15.21 4.90 -13.42
CA GLU A 29 15.78 4.32 -12.20
C GLU A 29 14.90 3.18 -11.66
N CYS A 30 13.58 3.36 -11.65
CA CYS A 30 12.66 2.29 -11.27
C CYS A 30 12.82 1.05 -12.17
N ALA A 31 12.98 1.24 -13.49
CA ALA A 31 13.19 0.15 -14.43
C ALA A 31 14.53 -0.57 -14.18
N GLU A 32 15.60 0.15 -13.86
CA GLU A 32 16.89 -0.44 -13.50
C GLU A 32 16.78 -1.29 -12.24
N ILE A 33 16.12 -0.78 -11.20
CA ILE A 33 15.89 -1.52 -9.96
C ILE A 33 15.06 -2.78 -10.23
N VAL A 34 13.93 -2.67 -10.95
CA VAL A 34 13.06 -3.81 -11.30
C VAL A 34 13.83 -4.95 -11.95
N ARG A 35 14.76 -4.65 -12.87
CA ARG A 35 15.61 -5.65 -13.53
C ARG A 35 16.49 -6.44 -12.57
N THR A 36 16.83 -5.87 -11.42
CA THR A 36 17.64 -6.56 -10.39
C THR A 36 16.85 -7.48 -9.49
N LEU A 37 15.50 -7.36 -9.43
CA LEU A 37 14.66 -8.05 -8.45
C LEU A 37 14.36 -9.52 -8.80
N GLY A 38 14.65 -9.98 -10.01
CA GLY A 38 14.33 -11.34 -10.45
C GLY A 38 12.83 -11.63 -10.44
N VAL A 39 12.03 -10.67 -10.90
CA VAL A 39 10.56 -10.71 -11.03
C VAL A 39 10.16 -10.99 -12.47
N GLN A 40 8.89 -11.34 -12.70
CA GLN A 40 8.35 -11.58 -14.04
C GLN A 40 7.22 -10.60 -14.38
N SER A 41 6.43 -10.20 -13.40
CA SER A 41 5.30 -9.30 -13.58
C SER A 41 5.47 -8.01 -12.77
N VAL A 42 5.09 -6.90 -13.40
CA VAL A 42 5.19 -5.53 -12.87
C VAL A 42 3.82 -4.89 -12.91
N LEU A 43 3.42 -4.22 -11.85
CA LEU A 43 2.29 -3.30 -11.84
C LEU A 43 2.82 -1.88 -11.69
N ASP A 44 2.58 -1.04 -12.68
CA ASP A 44 2.81 0.41 -12.64
C ASP A 44 1.58 1.09 -12.03
N TYR A 45 1.65 1.40 -10.73
CA TYR A 45 0.54 1.93 -9.94
C TYR A 45 0.57 3.46 -9.91
N GLY A 46 -0.37 4.10 -10.57
CA GLY A 46 -0.37 5.53 -10.88
C GLY A 46 0.49 5.81 -12.11
N CYS A 47 0.34 4.97 -13.13
CA CYS A 47 1.21 4.91 -14.30
C CYS A 47 1.19 6.19 -15.17
N GLY A 48 0.20 7.06 -15.01
CA GLY A 48 0.04 8.24 -15.84
C GLY A 48 0.13 7.92 -17.33
N GLN A 49 1.13 8.47 -18.02
CA GLN A 49 1.33 8.27 -19.44
C GLN A 49 2.01 6.93 -19.82
N GLY A 50 2.27 6.04 -18.84
CA GLY A 50 2.81 4.71 -19.08
C GLY A 50 4.28 4.71 -19.51
N HIS A 51 5.10 5.57 -18.91
CA HIS A 51 6.52 5.64 -19.28
C HIS A 51 7.29 4.42 -18.80
N LEU A 52 7.03 3.94 -17.59
CA LEU A 52 7.69 2.76 -17.04
C LEU A 52 7.43 1.50 -17.88
N ALA A 53 6.18 1.27 -18.30
CA ALA A 53 5.84 0.10 -19.12
C ALA A 53 6.63 0.09 -20.46
N ARG A 54 6.85 1.25 -21.06
CA ARG A 54 7.66 1.36 -22.28
C ARG A 54 9.13 1.04 -22.07
N LEU A 55 9.64 1.28 -20.86
CA LEU A 55 11.03 0.96 -20.50
C LEU A 55 11.23 -0.52 -20.13
N LEU A 56 10.14 -1.26 -19.85
CA LEU A 56 10.17 -2.65 -19.41
C LEU A 56 9.49 -3.62 -20.41
N PRO A 57 9.84 -3.59 -21.71
CA PRO A 57 9.17 -4.43 -22.71
C PRO A 57 9.43 -5.93 -22.51
N GLU A 58 10.43 -6.30 -21.73
CA GLU A 58 10.80 -7.68 -21.36
C GLU A 58 9.96 -8.26 -20.23
N PHE A 59 9.13 -7.44 -19.53
CA PHE A 59 8.29 -7.85 -18.41
C PHE A 59 6.80 -7.85 -18.80
N GLU A 60 6.00 -8.69 -18.12
CA GLU A 60 4.55 -8.55 -18.12
C GLU A 60 4.19 -7.35 -17.24
N THR A 61 3.99 -6.19 -17.90
CA THR A 61 3.71 -4.93 -17.20
C THR A 61 2.25 -4.55 -17.36
N GLU A 62 1.52 -4.46 -16.25
CA GLU A 62 0.17 -3.91 -16.16
C GLU A 62 0.21 -2.46 -15.70
N GLU A 63 -0.63 -1.62 -16.26
CA GLU A 63 -0.72 -0.20 -15.97
C GLU A 63 -2.04 0.10 -15.25
N TYR A 64 -1.97 0.80 -14.13
CA TYR A 64 -3.14 1.25 -13.38
C TYR A 64 -3.06 2.74 -13.05
N ASP A 65 -4.09 3.49 -13.42
CA ASP A 65 -4.28 4.88 -13.03
C ASP A 65 -5.78 5.21 -13.03
N PRO A 66 -6.39 5.59 -11.87
CA PRO A 66 -7.81 5.88 -11.79
C PRO A 66 -8.23 7.12 -12.61
N CYS A 67 -7.27 7.93 -13.05
CA CYS A 67 -7.53 9.16 -13.80
C CYS A 67 -7.42 8.98 -15.32
N ILE A 68 -6.92 7.82 -15.78
CA ILE A 68 -6.68 7.54 -17.20
C ILE A 68 -7.70 6.52 -17.71
N GLU A 69 -8.47 6.88 -18.72
CA GLU A 69 -9.44 5.99 -19.35
C GLU A 69 -8.75 4.75 -19.92
N GLY A 70 -9.31 3.58 -19.62
CA GLY A 70 -8.76 2.28 -20.02
C GLY A 70 -7.68 1.73 -19.08
N LYS A 71 -7.22 2.52 -18.08
CA LYS A 71 -6.28 2.11 -17.03
C LYS A 71 -6.88 2.18 -15.62
N ASP A 72 -8.17 2.50 -15.53
CA ASP A 72 -8.93 2.74 -14.30
C ASP A 72 -9.61 1.48 -13.74
N GLY A 73 -9.47 0.34 -14.39
CA GLY A 73 -9.94 -0.96 -13.92
C GLY A 73 -9.15 -1.46 -12.70
N ASP A 74 -9.73 -2.40 -11.91
CA ASP A 74 -9.00 -3.03 -10.81
C ASP A 74 -7.87 -3.91 -11.36
N PRO A 75 -6.58 -3.62 -11.05
CA PRO A 75 -5.46 -4.34 -11.61
C PRO A 75 -5.26 -5.71 -10.96
N ALA A 76 -4.59 -6.62 -11.69
CA ALA A 76 -4.17 -7.90 -11.18
C ALA A 76 -2.97 -7.77 -10.22
N ARG A 77 -2.72 -8.84 -9.46
CA ARG A 77 -1.53 -8.92 -8.60
C ARG A 77 -0.27 -9.13 -9.43
N ALA A 78 0.80 -8.41 -9.09
CA ALA A 78 2.11 -8.54 -9.72
C ALA A 78 3.20 -8.95 -8.72
N ASP A 79 4.35 -9.40 -9.23
CA ASP A 79 5.51 -9.72 -8.40
C ASP A 79 6.08 -8.47 -7.75
N VAL A 80 6.11 -7.36 -8.49
CA VAL A 80 6.47 -6.04 -7.96
C VAL A 80 5.39 -5.02 -8.33
N VAL A 81 5.02 -4.19 -7.35
CA VAL A 81 4.24 -2.97 -7.58
C VAL A 81 5.18 -1.78 -7.52
N VAL A 82 5.28 -1.04 -8.60
CA VAL A 82 6.00 0.24 -8.65
C VAL A 82 4.97 1.36 -8.47
N CYS A 83 5.22 2.26 -7.53
CA CYS A 83 4.35 3.40 -7.23
C CYS A 83 5.26 4.62 -7.03
N ALA A 84 5.44 5.40 -8.10
CA ALA A 84 6.36 6.52 -8.16
C ALA A 84 5.62 7.83 -8.42
N ASP A 85 5.88 8.85 -7.58
CA ASP A 85 5.21 10.16 -7.61
C ASP A 85 3.67 10.07 -7.54
N VAL A 86 3.16 9.27 -6.60
CA VAL A 86 1.71 9.01 -6.46
C VAL A 86 1.22 9.24 -5.03
N LEU A 87 1.93 8.71 -4.01
CA LEU A 87 1.41 8.68 -2.64
C LEU A 87 1.25 10.07 -2.04
N GLU A 88 2.09 11.02 -2.38
CA GLU A 88 2.01 12.42 -1.98
C GLU A 88 0.79 13.15 -2.55
N HIS A 89 0.23 12.63 -3.64
CA HIS A 89 -0.98 13.16 -4.28
C HIS A 89 -2.27 12.59 -3.68
N ILE A 90 -2.20 11.57 -2.84
CA ILE A 90 -3.39 10.92 -2.29
C ILE A 90 -4.05 11.83 -1.24
N GLU A 91 -5.38 11.86 -1.23
CA GLU A 91 -6.16 12.50 -0.17
C GLU A 91 -5.78 11.87 1.19
N PRO A 92 -5.35 12.65 2.20
CA PRO A 92 -4.79 12.10 3.45
C PRO A 92 -5.68 11.05 4.14
N ASP A 93 -7.01 11.25 4.10
CA ASP A 93 -8.00 10.34 4.69
C ASP A 93 -8.10 8.99 3.93
N LEU A 94 -7.63 8.94 2.69
CA LEU A 94 -7.67 7.75 1.84
C LEU A 94 -6.31 7.05 1.72
N LEU A 95 -5.23 7.62 2.26
CA LEU A 95 -3.90 7.03 2.19
C LEU A 95 -3.87 5.59 2.68
N GLY A 96 -4.52 5.30 3.82
CA GLY A 96 -4.59 3.94 4.36
C GLY A 96 -5.25 2.94 3.40
N ASN A 97 -6.28 3.38 2.67
CA ASN A 97 -6.97 2.53 1.68
C ASN A 97 -6.07 2.24 0.47
N VAL A 98 -5.30 3.24 0.02
CA VAL A 98 -4.36 3.09 -1.10
C VAL A 98 -3.21 2.16 -0.70
N LEU A 99 -2.62 2.33 0.49
CA LEU A 99 -1.57 1.45 0.99
C LEU A 99 -2.04 0.00 1.14
N LEU A 100 -3.27 -0.23 1.63
CA LEU A 100 -3.87 -1.57 1.69
C LEU A 100 -4.10 -2.15 0.29
N HIS A 101 -4.45 -1.34 -0.69
CA HIS A 101 -4.62 -1.79 -2.07
C HIS A 101 -3.28 -2.21 -2.68
N ILE A 102 -2.24 -1.39 -2.55
CA ILE A 102 -0.87 -1.73 -2.99
C ILE A 102 -0.40 -3.02 -2.30
N TYR A 103 -0.61 -3.14 -0.98
CA TYR A 103 -0.27 -4.35 -0.21
C TYR A 103 -0.96 -5.60 -0.77
N ALA A 104 -2.25 -5.52 -1.09
CA ALA A 104 -3.03 -6.64 -1.62
C ALA A 104 -2.57 -7.07 -3.02
N LEU A 105 -2.05 -6.14 -3.82
CA LEU A 105 -1.60 -6.36 -5.20
C LEU A 105 -0.16 -6.88 -5.29
N ALA A 106 0.70 -6.52 -4.34
CA ALA A 106 2.11 -6.94 -4.35
C ALA A 106 2.27 -8.38 -3.88
N ARG A 107 2.96 -9.22 -4.69
CA ARG A 107 3.33 -10.59 -4.30
C ARG A 107 4.65 -10.67 -3.56
N ARG A 108 5.66 -9.88 -3.99
CA ARG A 108 7.04 -9.99 -3.51
C ARG A 108 7.64 -8.65 -3.09
N HIS A 109 7.50 -7.61 -3.93
CA HIS A 109 8.14 -6.32 -3.72
C HIS A 109 7.18 -5.16 -3.97
N VAL A 110 7.47 -4.04 -3.31
CA VAL A 110 6.88 -2.73 -3.59
C VAL A 110 8.03 -1.73 -3.71
N LEU A 111 8.12 -1.06 -4.84
CA LEU A 111 9.07 0.02 -5.07
C LEU A 111 8.31 1.34 -5.02
N LEU A 112 8.70 2.20 -4.11
CA LEU A 112 8.07 3.50 -3.88
C LEU A 112 9.06 4.61 -4.17
N VAL A 113 8.62 5.62 -4.91
CA VAL A 113 9.27 6.94 -4.99
C VAL A 113 8.24 7.96 -4.55
N ILE A 114 8.57 8.77 -3.53
CA ILE A 114 7.62 9.68 -2.89
C ILE A 114 8.27 11.05 -2.73
N ALA A 115 7.66 12.09 -3.29
CA ALA A 115 8.13 13.44 -3.08
C ALA A 115 7.87 13.89 -1.63
N THR A 116 8.87 14.47 -0.98
CA THR A 116 8.80 14.98 0.40
C THR A 116 8.63 16.49 0.47
N GLY A 117 8.74 17.17 -0.67
CA GLY A 117 8.59 18.62 -0.80
C GLY A 117 7.27 19.03 -1.45
N PRO A 118 6.94 20.32 -1.40
CA PRO A 118 5.72 20.86 -2.01
C PRO A 118 5.77 20.81 -3.54
N SER A 119 4.63 20.56 -4.16
CA SER A 119 4.48 20.63 -5.61
C SER A 119 4.53 22.09 -6.11
N LYS A 120 5.14 22.29 -7.27
CA LYS A 120 5.02 23.56 -8.02
C LYS A 120 3.69 23.67 -8.81
N LYS A 121 2.97 22.56 -8.95
CA LYS A 121 1.70 22.50 -9.70
C LYS A 121 0.54 22.78 -8.75
N VAL A 122 -0.41 23.59 -9.23
CA VAL A 122 -1.61 23.99 -8.50
C VAL A 122 -2.83 23.47 -9.25
N MET A 123 -3.73 22.83 -8.52
CA MET A 123 -5.01 22.33 -9.02
C MET A 123 -6.01 23.47 -9.26
N ALA A 124 -7.11 23.18 -9.95
CA ALA A 124 -8.13 24.16 -10.28
C ALA A 124 -8.81 24.80 -9.04
N ASP A 125 -8.80 24.10 -7.90
CA ASP A 125 -9.33 24.60 -6.63
C ASP A 125 -8.33 25.41 -5.78
N GLY A 126 -7.13 25.67 -6.31
CA GLY A 126 -6.06 26.45 -5.66
C GLY A 126 -5.15 25.66 -4.73
N ARG A 127 -5.39 24.37 -4.48
CA ARG A 127 -4.47 23.53 -3.71
C ARG A 127 -3.26 23.14 -4.54
N GLN A 128 -2.10 22.98 -3.91
CA GLN A 128 -0.95 22.34 -4.55
C GLN A 128 -1.24 20.86 -4.80
N ALA A 129 -0.55 20.28 -5.79
CA ALA A 129 -0.80 18.90 -6.19
C ALA A 129 -0.31 17.87 -5.16
N HIS A 130 0.74 18.16 -4.36
CA HIS A 130 1.14 17.29 -3.26
C HIS A 130 0.26 17.58 -2.04
N LEU A 131 -0.72 16.71 -1.76
CA LEU A 131 -1.60 16.86 -0.61
C LEU A 131 -0.95 16.41 0.71
N ILE A 132 0.08 15.56 0.61
CA ILE A 132 0.86 15.05 1.73
C ILE A 132 2.31 15.49 1.53
N VAL A 133 2.76 16.44 2.34
CA VAL A 133 4.14 16.95 2.33
C VAL A 133 4.76 16.60 3.67
N GLU A 134 5.45 15.47 3.72
CA GLU A 134 5.93 14.88 4.96
C GLU A 134 7.35 14.29 4.79
N SER A 135 8.07 14.13 5.89
CA SER A 135 9.44 13.62 5.88
C SER A 135 9.52 12.13 5.53
N ALA A 136 10.69 11.67 5.11
CA ALA A 136 10.98 10.26 4.90
C ALA A 136 10.66 9.40 6.15
N GLU A 137 10.94 9.93 7.35
CA GLU A 137 10.67 9.22 8.60
C GLU A 137 9.16 9.06 8.86
N TRP A 138 8.37 10.08 8.54
CA TRP A 138 6.91 9.98 8.61
C TRP A 138 6.38 8.90 7.65
N TRP A 139 6.88 8.85 6.42
CA TRP A 139 6.51 7.83 5.44
C TRP A 139 6.89 6.41 5.90
N LYS A 140 8.09 6.23 6.46
CA LYS A 140 8.49 4.94 7.07
C LYS A 140 7.48 4.50 8.14
N GLY A 141 7.06 5.42 9.02
CA GLY A 141 6.06 5.15 10.03
C GLY A 141 4.70 4.70 9.47
N LYS A 142 4.26 5.31 8.36
CA LYS A 142 3.00 4.92 7.68
C LYS A 142 3.08 3.55 7.01
N LEU A 143 4.24 3.20 6.48
CA LEU A 143 4.46 1.94 5.77
C LEU A 143 4.71 0.75 6.70
N ALA A 144 5.29 0.98 7.87
CA ALA A 144 5.80 -0.06 8.78
C ALA A 144 4.76 -1.11 9.20
N GLY A 145 3.46 -0.75 9.23
CA GLY A 145 2.38 -1.68 9.56
C GLY A 145 2.11 -2.74 8.48
N LEU A 146 2.34 -2.42 7.22
CA LEU A 146 2.03 -3.27 6.07
C LEU A 146 3.27 -3.83 5.38
N PHE A 147 4.38 -3.09 5.45
CA PHE A 147 5.58 -3.38 4.68
C PHE A 147 6.81 -3.50 5.58
N GLU A 148 7.74 -4.34 5.18
CA GLU A 148 9.11 -4.37 5.66
C GLU A 148 9.97 -3.57 4.68
N ILE A 149 10.63 -2.52 5.14
CA ILE A 149 11.48 -1.66 4.31
C ILE A 149 12.86 -2.32 4.24
N GLU A 150 13.26 -2.77 3.04
CA GLU A 150 14.55 -3.40 2.80
C GLU A 150 15.65 -2.37 2.50
N CYS A 151 15.29 -1.32 1.76
CA CYS A 151 16.16 -0.23 1.41
C CYS A 151 15.39 1.09 1.47
N CYS A 152 16.06 2.14 1.92
CA CYS A 152 15.50 3.49 1.94
C CYS A 152 16.61 4.47 1.63
N GLU A 153 16.45 5.23 0.56
CA GLU A 153 17.33 6.32 0.17
C GLU A 153 16.56 7.62 0.28
N ASP A 154 16.94 8.44 1.25
CA ASP A 154 16.37 9.77 1.45
C ASP A 154 17.19 10.78 0.65
N ARG A 155 16.56 11.38 -0.36
CA ARG A 155 17.13 12.39 -1.26
C ARG A 155 16.41 13.74 -1.11
N SER A 156 15.75 13.95 0.00
CA SER A 156 14.94 15.15 0.26
C SER A 156 15.76 16.43 0.20
N ASP A 157 17.01 16.38 0.62
CA ASP A 157 17.99 17.48 0.56
C ASP A 157 18.36 17.86 -0.88
N GLN A 158 18.24 16.94 -1.84
CA GLN A 158 18.45 17.13 -3.27
C GLN A 158 17.17 17.50 -4.02
N GLY A 159 16.02 17.52 -3.32
CA GLY A 159 14.72 17.82 -3.91
C GLY A 159 14.07 16.65 -4.66
N HIS A 160 14.58 15.42 -4.49
CA HIS A 160 14.09 14.20 -5.17
C HIS A 160 13.18 13.33 -4.28
N GLY A 161 12.98 13.70 -3.01
CA GLY A 161 12.13 12.91 -2.11
C GLY A 161 12.82 11.65 -1.58
N VAL A 162 12.06 10.55 -1.45
CA VAL A 162 12.55 9.29 -0.89
C VAL A 162 12.23 8.11 -1.80
N LEU A 163 13.24 7.26 -2.02
CA LEU A 163 13.08 5.97 -2.69
C LEU A 163 13.10 4.85 -1.65
N MET A 164 12.11 3.94 -1.70
CA MET A 164 12.03 2.81 -0.79
C MET A 164 11.74 1.51 -1.55
N LEU A 165 12.54 0.49 -1.29
CA LEU A 165 12.23 -0.89 -1.69
C LEU A 165 11.70 -1.63 -0.47
N CYS A 166 10.52 -2.23 -0.61
CA CYS A 166 9.79 -2.86 0.47
C CYS A 166 9.33 -4.27 0.11
N LYS A 167 9.02 -5.09 1.12
CA LYS A 167 8.28 -6.35 1.00
C LYS A 167 6.96 -6.28 1.75
N PRO A 168 5.86 -6.83 1.19
CA PRO A 168 4.63 -7.01 1.96
C PRO A 168 4.88 -7.89 3.19
N ARG A 169 4.48 -7.41 4.38
CA ARG A 169 4.55 -8.22 5.60
C ARG A 169 3.60 -9.41 5.49
N ARG A 170 4.08 -10.59 5.83
CA ARG A 170 3.24 -11.78 5.96
C ARG A 170 2.71 -11.83 7.39
N PHE A 171 1.40 -11.67 7.55
CA PHE A 171 0.75 -11.87 8.83
C PHE A 171 0.44 -13.35 9.02
N GLU A 172 1.09 -14.01 9.98
CA GLU A 172 0.66 -15.32 10.43
C GLU A 172 -0.66 -15.17 11.17
N ILE A 173 -1.75 -15.59 10.55
CA ILE A 173 -3.02 -15.76 11.27
C ILE A 173 -2.84 -17.00 12.14
N ARG A 174 -2.34 -16.80 13.37
CA ARG A 174 -2.45 -17.85 14.39
C ARG A 174 -3.89 -17.95 14.80
N PRO A 175 -4.57 -19.10 14.60
CA PRO A 175 -5.92 -19.28 15.10
C PRO A 175 -5.87 -19.06 16.61
N LEU A 176 -6.60 -18.07 17.09
CA LEU A 176 -6.60 -17.66 18.50
C LEU A 176 -7.10 -18.75 19.45
N VAL A 177 -7.78 -19.77 18.93
CA VAL A 177 -8.23 -20.96 19.68
C VAL A 177 -8.39 -22.12 18.71
N PRO A 178 -7.93 -23.37 19.01
CA PRO A 178 -8.43 -24.53 18.31
C PRO A 178 -9.94 -24.60 18.52
N ILE A 179 -10.71 -24.66 17.45
CA ILE A 179 -12.12 -24.98 17.53
C ILE A 179 -12.20 -26.39 18.11
N VAL A 180 -12.41 -26.50 19.41
CA VAL A 180 -12.75 -27.76 20.05
C VAL A 180 -14.10 -28.14 19.49
N ARG A 181 -14.12 -29.04 18.52
CA ARG A 181 -15.35 -29.76 18.13
C ARG A 181 -15.76 -30.54 19.37
N VAL A 182 -16.68 -29.98 20.17
CA VAL A 182 -17.38 -30.74 21.20
C VAL A 182 -18.17 -31.79 20.44
N ARG A 183 -17.67 -33.03 20.38
CA ARG A 183 -18.51 -34.17 20.05
C ARG A 183 -19.52 -34.27 21.19
N SER A 184 -20.75 -33.96 20.90
CA SER A 184 -21.90 -34.21 21.77
C SER A 184 -22.02 -35.73 21.98
N THR A 185 -21.50 -36.21 23.09
CA THR A 185 -21.84 -37.52 23.63
C THR A 185 -22.05 -37.34 25.14
N ALA A 186 -23.27 -37.60 25.57
CA ALA A 186 -23.78 -37.68 26.93
C ALA A 186 -24.07 -36.36 27.66
N ALA A 187 -25.18 -36.33 28.32
CA ALA A 187 -25.71 -35.22 29.11
C ALA A 187 -24.72 -34.80 30.24
N VAL A 188 -24.09 -33.67 30.03
CA VAL A 188 -23.29 -32.97 31.05
C VAL A 188 -24.29 -32.25 31.97
N THR A 189 -24.23 -32.51 33.27
CA THR A 189 -25.09 -31.86 34.25
C THR A 189 -24.78 -30.37 34.36
N ASP A 190 -25.75 -29.55 34.76
CA ASP A 190 -25.58 -28.09 34.86
C ASP A 190 -24.48 -27.69 35.86
N ALA A 191 -24.15 -28.54 36.85
CA ALA A 191 -23.04 -28.35 37.76
C ALA A 191 -21.67 -28.44 37.10
N GLU A 192 -21.49 -29.35 36.12
CA GLU A 192 -20.24 -29.49 35.36
C GLU A 192 -20.06 -28.37 34.33
N ARG A 193 -21.16 -27.82 33.78
CA ARG A 193 -21.10 -26.65 32.90
C ARG A 193 -20.63 -25.41 33.66
N ASN A 194 -21.10 -25.18 34.89
CA ASN A 194 -20.71 -24.04 35.69
C ASN A 194 -19.24 -24.12 36.14
N ALA A 195 -18.75 -25.30 36.53
CA ALA A 195 -17.36 -25.50 36.92
C ALA A 195 -16.38 -25.23 35.73
N ASN A 196 -16.70 -25.66 34.51
CA ASN A 196 -15.89 -25.40 33.34
C ASN A 196 -15.92 -23.92 32.86
N MET A 197 -17.02 -23.22 33.10
CA MET A 197 -17.13 -21.79 32.78
C MET A 197 -16.27 -20.93 33.71
N ILE A 198 -16.21 -21.25 35.01
CA ILE A 198 -15.40 -20.57 36.01
C ILE A 198 -13.89 -20.82 35.75
N ALA A 199 -13.50 -22.06 35.41
CA ALA A 199 -12.12 -22.42 35.13
C ALA A 199 -11.59 -21.73 33.88
N ASN A 200 -12.42 -21.53 32.84
CA ASN A 200 -12.06 -20.82 31.63
C ASN A 200 -11.94 -19.31 31.84
N SER A 201 -12.80 -18.70 32.66
CA SER A 201 -12.74 -17.27 32.97
C SER A 201 -11.44 -16.91 33.68
N THR A 202 -11.03 -17.70 34.68
CA THR A 202 -9.77 -17.48 35.44
C THR A 202 -8.52 -17.67 34.54
N ARG A 203 -8.59 -18.50 33.50
CA ARG A 203 -7.47 -18.76 32.57
C ARG A 203 -7.32 -17.62 31.57
N ILE A 204 -8.41 -16.98 31.20
CA ILE A 204 -8.42 -15.81 30.28
C ILE A 204 -7.89 -14.57 31.00
N GLU A 205 -8.30 -14.33 32.27
CA GLU A 205 -7.80 -13.20 33.07
C GLU A 205 -6.30 -13.29 33.36
N LYS A 206 -5.77 -14.51 33.57
CA LYS A 206 -4.33 -14.71 33.77
C LYS A 206 -3.49 -14.45 32.51
N ARG A 207 -4.03 -14.66 31.31
CA ARG A 207 -3.36 -14.37 30.04
C ARG A 207 -3.36 -12.88 29.68
N LEU A 208 -4.39 -12.14 30.06
CA LEU A 208 -4.48 -10.70 29.81
C LEU A 208 -3.52 -9.87 30.69
N ARG A 209 -3.09 -10.40 31.87
CA ARG A 209 -2.12 -9.73 32.75
C ARG A 209 -0.65 -9.91 32.31
N CYS A 210 -0.34 -10.76 31.38
CA CYS A 210 1.03 -10.95 30.85
C CYS A 210 1.34 -10.10 29.62
N CYS A 211 0.40 -9.26 29.14
CA CYS A 211 0.56 -8.38 27.99
C CYS A 211 0.38 -6.88 28.33
N ALA A 212 0.52 -6.52 29.62
CA ALA A 212 0.53 -5.13 30.08
C ALA A 212 1.94 -4.73 30.53
#